data_f8413c4da4229c473dc8b297ce3fc9c8
#
_entry.id   f8413c4da4229c473dc8b297ce3fc9c8
#
_cell.length_a   1.000
_cell.length_b   1.000
_cell.length_c   1.000
_cell.angle_alpha   90.00
_cell.angle_beta   90.00
_cell.angle_gamma   90.00
#
_symmetry.space_group_name_H-M   'P 1'
#
loop_
_entity.id
_entity.type
_entity.pdbx_description
1 polymer ?
#
loop_
_entity_poly.entity_id
_entity_poly.type
_entity_poly.pdbx_seq_one_letter_code
_entity_poly.pdbx_strand_id
1 'polypeptide(L)'
;MKKLNFKTVLLLILLISGQSMFVDRVMAQEPDPNFFIFLGLGQSNMQGKAPIEDQDKNNTDDFTSDDWKRYKKLNVVHGRPSKVGKWDPAKPPIVRPDTQLGVTDYFGRYLVKGLDERYTIGVVVVAVDGCSVRAFSKDSTVCGNYLKEAKSSNSTWVTGAAEQYGNYPYKKMVEMAKIAQQSGVIKGIIYHQGETDVTDCTDSQGKAWLASVYELYTNLLEDLNLSMDSVPFIAGEPVQTSEGGACGSAAKWIDKIPEHFKEQSGKDIAYVASSKGCTKIDTDVYHFSSEGYRKIGRRYGELMLPLLVEQGAVPSVVIPVQESKADVIYDLLGRRLDAPQKGINIINGKKVIIR
;
A
#
# COMPACT_ATOMS: atom_id res chain seq x y z
N MET A 1 35.37 -58.65 38.09
CA MET A 1 34.31 -57.69 37.86
C MET A 1 34.15 -56.85 39.13
N LYS A 2 34.59 -55.58 39.11
CA LYS A 2 34.45 -54.64 40.25
C LYS A 2 33.04 -54.13 40.31
N LYS A 3 32.35 -54.41 41.41
CA LYS A 3 30.97 -53.87 41.66
C LYS A 3 31.04 -52.33 41.81
N LEU A 4 30.38 -51.62 40.93
CA LEU A 4 30.26 -50.15 40.98
C LEU A 4 29.43 -49.80 42.23
N ASN A 5 29.94 -48.90 43.08
CA ASN A 5 29.37 -48.59 44.39
C ASN A 5 28.15 -47.69 44.19
N PHE A 6 27.00 -48.05 44.80
CA PHE A 6 25.71 -47.36 44.66
C PHE A 6 25.77 -45.85 44.94
N LYS A 7 26.70 -45.41 45.80
CA LYS A 7 26.97 -43.99 46.08
C LYS A 7 27.58 -43.22 44.89
N THR A 8 28.40 -43.92 44.05
CA THR A 8 29.00 -43.31 42.87
C THR A 8 27.98 -43.14 41.74
N VAL A 9 27.02 -44.04 41.62
CA VAL A 9 25.93 -43.95 40.66
C VAL A 9 24.95 -42.79 41.04
N LEU A 10 24.68 -42.61 42.36
CA LEU A 10 23.82 -41.53 42.83
C LEU A 10 24.48 -40.15 42.63
N LEU A 11 25.80 -40.03 42.77
CA LEU A 11 26.53 -38.78 42.53
C LEU A 11 26.58 -38.40 41.05
N LEU A 12 26.65 -39.40 40.13
CA LEU A 12 26.58 -39.13 38.68
C LEU A 12 25.18 -38.71 38.24
N ILE A 13 24.13 -39.22 38.85
CA ILE A 13 22.75 -38.82 38.54
C ILE A 13 22.45 -37.38 39.04
N LEU A 14 23.01 -36.99 40.17
CA LEU A 14 22.89 -35.61 40.71
C LEU A 14 23.68 -34.58 39.91
N LEU A 15 24.75 -34.98 39.20
CA LEU A 15 25.50 -34.07 38.31
C LEU A 15 24.82 -33.85 36.95
N ILE A 16 23.98 -34.78 36.52
CA ILE A 16 23.24 -34.65 35.25
C ILE A 16 21.93 -33.86 35.44
N SER A 17 21.37 -33.80 36.66
CA SER A 17 20.14 -33.02 36.97
C SER A 17 20.39 -31.53 37.26
N GLY A 18 21.65 -31.10 37.32
CA GLY A 18 22.05 -29.72 37.60
C GLY A 18 22.34 -28.85 36.39
N GLN A 19 22.30 -29.37 35.18
CA GLN A 19 22.30 -28.54 33.98
C GLN A 19 20.86 -28.16 33.68
N SER A 20 20.37 -27.10 34.34
CA SER A 20 19.27 -26.30 33.81
C SER A 20 19.71 -25.89 32.39
N MET A 21 19.12 -26.51 31.37
CA MET A 21 19.16 -25.96 30.03
C MET A 21 18.56 -24.57 30.13
N PHE A 22 19.39 -23.56 30.33
CA PHE A 22 19.07 -22.22 29.86
C PHE A 22 18.98 -22.35 28.32
N VAL A 23 17.81 -22.79 27.85
CA VAL A 23 17.38 -22.47 26.51
C VAL A 23 17.26 -20.96 26.56
N ASP A 24 18.28 -20.24 26.10
CA ASP A 24 18.13 -18.87 25.70
C ASP A 24 16.96 -18.85 24.72
N ARG A 25 15.75 -18.64 25.26
CA ARG A 25 14.65 -18.18 24.43
C ARG A 25 15.17 -16.87 23.87
N VAL A 26 15.67 -16.91 22.64
CA VAL A 26 15.75 -15.72 21.82
C VAL A 26 14.31 -15.21 21.80
N MET A 27 13.99 -14.30 22.70
CA MET A 27 12.73 -13.60 22.72
C MET A 27 12.67 -12.95 21.34
N ALA A 28 11.77 -13.43 20.49
CA ALA A 28 11.51 -12.75 19.24
C ALA A 28 11.19 -11.29 19.61
N GLN A 29 11.94 -10.37 19.05
CA GLN A 29 11.72 -8.96 19.30
C GLN A 29 10.26 -8.64 18.91
N GLU A 30 9.49 -8.11 19.85
CA GLU A 30 8.12 -7.68 19.56
C GLU A 30 8.14 -6.65 18.42
N PRO A 31 7.17 -6.71 17.50
CA PRO A 31 7.06 -5.74 16.42
C PRO A 31 6.99 -4.31 16.96
N ASP A 32 7.74 -3.38 16.37
CA ASP A 32 7.70 -1.99 16.76
C ASP A 32 6.32 -1.38 16.44
N PRO A 33 5.53 -0.94 17.44
CA PRO A 33 4.21 -0.36 17.22
C PRO A 33 4.25 0.97 16.45
N ASN A 34 5.42 1.60 16.36
CA ASN A 34 5.64 2.84 15.61
C ASN A 34 6.19 2.58 14.20
N PHE A 35 6.41 1.35 13.81
CA PHE A 35 6.74 1.00 12.44
C PHE A 35 5.47 0.65 11.68
N PHE A 36 4.91 1.62 10.95
CA PHE A 36 3.69 1.46 10.17
C PHE A 36 4.00 0.91 8.78
N ILE A 37 3.37 -0.21 8.45
CA ILE A 37 3.61 -0.96 7.21
C ILE A 37 2.38 -0.89 6.32
N PHE A 38 2.60 -0.66 5.03
CA PHE A 38 1.55 -0.60 4.01
C PHE A 38 1.80 -1.63 2.93
N LEU A 39 0.74 -2.35 2.54
CA LEU A 39 0.80 -3.31 1.45
C LEU A 39 0.37 -2.62 0.15
N GLY A 40 1.21 -2.70 -0.87
CA GLY A 40 0.93 -2.17 -2.20
C GLY A 40 0.65 -3.29 -3.20
N LEU A 41 -0.53 -3.30 -3.81
CA LEU A 41 -0.89 -4.27 -4.84
C LEU A 41 -1.41 -3.57 -6.09
N GLY A 42 -1.14 -4.14 -7.24
CA GLY A 42 -1.68 -3.58 -8.48
C GLY A 42 -0.93 -3.99 -9.74
N GLN A 43 -1.09 -3.18 -10.78
CA GLN A 43 -0.46 -3.40 -12.07
C GLN A 43 0.64 -2.35 -12.35
N SER A 44 0.84 -1.99 -13.60
CA SER A 44 1.97 -1.16 -14.05
C SER A 44 2.06 0.20 -13.35
N ASN A 45 0.95 0.87 -13.06
CA ASN A 45 0.95 2.13 -12.33
C ASN A 45 1.33 1.97 -10.85
N MET A 46 1.03 0.82 -10.21
CA MET A 46 1.59 0.48 -8.91
C MET A 46 3.08 0.14 -9.00
N GLN A 47 3.48 -0.57 -10.06
CA GLN A 47 4.85 -0.98 -10.29
C GLN A 47 5.81 0.21 -10.48
N GLY A 48 5.35 1.24 -11.20
CA GLY A 48 6.14 2.43 -11.56
C GLY A 48 6.77 2.35 -12.93
N LYS A 49 6.50 3.37 -13.75
CA LYS A 49 6.89 3.43 -15.16
C LYS A 49 7.56 4.74 -15.58
N ALA A 50 7.43 5.82 -14.81
CA ALA A 50 8.01 7.10 -15.18
C ALA A 50 9.49 7.21 -14.77
N PRO A 51 10.28 7.99 -15.50
CA PRO A 51 11.69 8.23 -15.17
C PRO A 51 11.88 8.69 -13.73
N ILE A 52 12.89 8.12 -13.06
CA ILE A 52 13.31 8.56 -11.73
C ILE A 52 14.23 9.77 -11.90
N GLU A 53 13.79 10.92 -11.41
CA GLU A 53 14.54 12.16 -11.48
C GLU A 53 15.41 12.35 -10.21
N ASP A 54 16.28 13.36 -10.22
CA ASP A 54 17.21 13.58 -9.11
C ASP A 54 16.50 13.88 -7.78
N GLN A 55 15.40 14.63 -7.82
CA GLN A 55 14.57 14.91 -6.64
C GLN A 55 13.90 13.66 -6.05
N ASP A 56 13.79 12.58 -6.81
CA ASP A 56 13.14 11.34 -6.37
C ASP A 56 14.10 10.42 -5.58
N LYS A 57 15.40 10.56 -5.75
CA LYS A 57 16.43 9.67 -5.17
C LYS A 57 17.41 10.35 -4.23
N ASN A 58 17.56 11.68 -4.35
CA ASN A 58 18.50 12.47 -3.56
C ASN A 58 17.80 13.17 -2.38
N ASN A 59 18.60 13.68 -1.46
CA ASN A 59 18.10 14.60 -0.44
C ASN A 59 17.65 15.90 -1.10
N THR A 60 16.54 16.43 -0.62
CA THR A 60 16.01 17.74 -0.99
C THR A 60 15.70 18.52 0.29
N ASP A 61 15.40 19.82 0.16
CA ASP A 61 14.97 20.62 1.31
C ASP A 61 13.68 20.07 1.93
N ASP A 62 12.80 19.50 1.09
CA ASP A 62 11.54 18.90 1.52
C ASP A 62 11.68 17.46 2.06
N PHE A 63 12.75 16.74 1.70
CA PHE A 63 12.94 15.34 2.09
C PHE A 63 14.42 15.04 2.36
N THR A 64 14.77 15.03 3.64
CA THR A 64 16.15 15.02 4.12
C THR A 64 16.73 13.59 4.26
N SER A 65 18.00 13.50 4.66
CA SER A 65 18.64 12.22 4.99
C SER A 65 17.96 11.51 6.15
N ASP A 66 17.41 12.24 7.11
CA ASP A 66 16.72 11.67 8.27
C ASP A 66 15.33 11.14 7.89
N ASP A 67 14.64 11.84 6.99
CA ASP A 67 13.38 11.34 6.41
C ASP A 67 13.62 10.01 5.67
N TRP A 68 14.72 9.85 4.90
CA TRP A 68 15.08 8.59 4.25
C TRP A 68 15.34 7.44 5.23
N LYS A 69 15.80 7.71 6.44
CA LYS A 69 15.96 6.67 7.48
C LYS A 69 14.62 6.12 7.96
N ARG A 70 13.58 6.95 7.90
CA ARG A 70 12.21 6.64 8.32
C ARG A 70 11.36 6.04 7.23
N TYR A 71 11.74 6.15 5.95
CA TYR A 71 11.03 5.52 4.84
C TYR A 71 11.73 4.24 4.37
N LYS A 72 11.06 3.10 4.48
CA LYS A 72 11.62 1.77 4.20
C LYS A 72 10.81 1.03 3.15
N LYS A 73 11.49 0.19 2.36
CA LYS A 73 10.87 -0.81 1.48
C LYS A 73 11.34 -2.21 1.87
N LEU A 74 10.44 -3.17 1.86
CA LEU A 74 10.83 -4.59 1.98
C LEU A 74 11.23 -5.11 0.58
N ASN A 75 12.36 -5.76 0.49
CA ASN A 75 12.78 -6.38 -0.77
C ASN A 75 12.00 -7.67 -1.00
N VAL A 76 11.17 -7.70 -2.04
CA VAL A 76 10.22 -8.79 -2.32
C VAL A 76 10.75 -9.79 -3.33
N VAL A 77 11.63 -9.37 -4.26
CA VAL A 77 12.12 -10.20 -5.37
C VAL A 77 13.64 -10.36 -5.40
N HIS A 78 14.08 -11.35 -6.17
CA HIS A 78 15.44 -11.84 -6.25
C HIS A 78 16.43 -11.00 -7.11
N GLY A 79 16.27 -9.71 -7.27
CA GLY A 79 17.33 -8.90 -7.89
C GLY A 79 18.66 -8.96 -7.13
N ARG A 80 18.59 -9.31 -5.84
CA ARG A 80 19.70 -9.64 -4.94
C ARG A 80 19.18 -10.66 -3.93
N PRO A 81 19.36 -11.99 -4.14
CA PRO A 81 18.75 -13.04 -3.32
C PRO A 81 18.98 -12.90 -1.82
N SER A 82 20.14 -12.40 -1.41
CA SER A 82 20.49 -12.16 0.00
C SER A 82 19.69 -11.06 0.68
N LYS A 83 18.91 -10.26 -0.07
CA LYS A 83 18.13 -9.14 0.46
C LYS A 83 16.63 -9.38 0.54
N VAL A 84 16.11 -10.47 -0.03
CA VAL A 84 14.67 -10.78 0.06
C VAL A 84 14.25 -10.88 1.53
N GLY A 85 13.15 -10.22 1.88
CA GLY A 85 12.68 -10.11 3.26
C GLY A 85 13.50 -9.16 4.15
N LYS A 86 14.38 -8.36 3.58
CA LYS A 86 15.14 -7.32 4.32
C LYS A 86 14.63 -5.93 3.97
N TRP A 87 14.64 -5.05 4.97
CA TRP A 87 14.30 -3.65 4.81
C TRP A 87 15.50 -2.85 4.29
N ASP A 88 15.28 -2.05 3.27
CA ASP A 88 16.21 -1.03 2.77
C ASP A 88 15.51 0.35 2.82
N PRO A 89 16.24 1.49 2.79
CA PRO A 89 15.63 2.78 2.52
C PRO A 89 14.80 2.75 1.23
N ALA A 90 13.60 3.33 1.26
CA ALA A 90 12.65 3.28 0.15
C ALA A 90 13.01 4.26 -0.98
N LYS A 91 14.29 4.29 -1.38
CA LYS A 91 14.72 5.02 -2.58
C LYS A 91 14.25 4.29 -3.83
N PRO A 92 13.71 5.00 -4.83
CA PRO A 92 13.29 4.37 -6.08
C PRO A 92 14.45 3.69 -6.83
N PRO A 93 14.20 2.64 -7.59
CA PRO A 93 12.89 2.00 -7.72
C PRO A 93 12.49 1.25 -6.46
N ILE A 94 11.21 1.37 -6.05
CA ILE A 94 10.74 0.75 -4.81
C ILE A 94 10.37 -0.73 -5.02
N VAL A 95 9.64 -1.04 -6.09
CA VAL A 95 8.99 -2.35 -6.28
C VAL A 95 9.98 -3.43 -6.65
N ARG A 96 10.74 -3.22 -7.71
CA ARG A 96 11.78 -4.13 -8.22
C ARG A 96 12.90 -3.31 -8.87
N PRO A 97 14.12 -3.87 -9.01
CA PRO A 97 15.25 -3.17 -9.63
C PRO A 97 15.02 -2.74 -11.10
N ASP A 98 14.13 -3.43 -11.79
CA ASP A 98 13.77 -3.20 -13.20
C ASP A 98 12.57 -2.25 -13.37
N THR A 99 12.08 -1.65 -12.28
CA THR A 99 10.96 -0.70 -12.30
C THR A 99 11.43 0.74 -12.23
N GLN A 100 10.49 1.68 -12.23
CA GLN A 100 10.74 3.12 -12.27
C GLN A 100 10.00 3.81 -11.11
N LEU A 101 9.79 5.13 -11.20
CA LEU A 101 9.01 5.89 -10.24
C LEU A 101 7.54 5.43 -10.28
N GLY A 102 6.96 5.21 -9.10
CA GLY A 102 5.58 4.74 -8.94
C GLY A 102 4.82 5.47 -7.83
N VAL A 103 3.58 5.06 -7.57
CA VAL A 103 2.70 5.73 -6.59
C VAL A 103 3.23 5.62 -5.16
N THR A 104 3.90 4.52 -4.82
CA THR A 104 4.42 4.27 -3.47
C THR A 104 5.51 5.25 -3.07
N ASP A 105 6.27 5.79 -4.04
CA ASP A 105 7.37 6.71 -3.76
C ASP A 105 6.92 7.95 -2.97
N TYR A 106 5.89 8.61 -3.42
CA TYR A 106 5.39 9.83 -2.78
C TYR A 106 4.28 9.59 -1.76
N PHE A 107 3.64 8.42 -1.77
CA PHE A 107 2.78 7.97 -0.69
C PHE A 107 3.53 7.94 0.65
N GLY A 108 4.62 7.19 0.71
CA GLY A 108 5.37 7.05 1.96
C GLY A 108 6.10 8.32 2.37
N ARG A 109 6.61 9.11 1.42
CA ARG A 109 7.20 10.42 1.73
C ARG A 109 6.19 11.35 2.39
N TYR A 110 4.94 11.38 1.90
CA TYR A 110 3.89 12.19 2.48
C TYR A 110 3.61 11.79 3.93
N LEU A 111 3.53 10.48 4.21
CA LEU A 111 3.31 9.98 5.57
C LEU A 111 4.50 10.27 6.50
N VAL A 112 5.74 10.12 6.01
CA VAL A 112 6.95 10.47 6.79
C VAL A 112 6.93 11.93 7.22
N LYS A 113 6.49 12.83 6.34
CA LYS A 113 6.40 14.26 6.68
C LYS A 113 5.17 14.60 7.52
N GLY A 114 4.09 13.87 7.36
CA GLY A 114 2.82 14.11 8.04
C GLY A 114 2.75 13.53 9.45
N LEU A 115 3.63 12.59 9.80
CA LEU A 115 3.66 11.92 11.10
C LEU A 115 4.87 12.34 11.94
N ASP A 116 4.69 12.33 13.26
CA ASP A 116 5.76 12.57 14.24
C ASP A 116 7.01 11.71 13.93
N GLU A 117 8.20 12.22 14.29
CA GLU A 117 9.49 11.59 13.95
C GLU A 117 9.70 10.20 14.55
N ARG A 118 8.93 9.81 15.56
CA ARG A 118 8.96 8.46 16.17
C ARG A 118 8.51 7.37 15.18
N TYR A 119 7.70 7.72 14.17
CA TYR A 119 7.15 6.73 13.24
C TYR A 119 8.09 6.43 12.09
N THR A 120 8.25 5.16 11.80
CA THR A 120 8.85 4.63 10.57
C THR A 120 7.75 4.16 9.64
N ILE A 121 7.88 4.44 8.35
CA ILE A 121 6.94 4.04 7.30
C ILE A 121 7.59 2.97 6.44
N GLY A 122 6.93 1.83 6.29
CA GLY A 122 7.38 0.73 5.46
C GLY A 122 6.39 0.39 4.36
N VAL A 123 6.88 0.00 3.20
CA VAL A 123 6.04 -0.51 2.11
C VAL A 123 6.49 -1.91 1.69
N VAL A 124 5.52 -2.78 1.44
CA VAL A 124 5.67 -4.10 0.84
C VAL A 124 4.86 -4.10 -0.43
N VAL A 125 5.49 -4.21 -1.59
CA VAL A 125 4.79 -4.01 -2.87
C VAL A 125 4.94 -5.24 -3.77
N VAL A 126 3.81 -5.74 -4.25
CA VAL A 126 3.71 -6.77 -5.29
C VAL A 126 2.86 -6.23 -6.42
N ALA A 127 3.46 -5.98 -7.57
CA ALA A 127 2.78 -5.42 -8.72
C ALA A 127 3.16 -6.15 -10.01
N VAL A 128 2.14 -6.54 -10.78
CA VAL A 128 2.30 -7.30 -12.04
C VAL A 128 1.83 -6.44 -13.21
N ASP A 129 2.72 -6.13 -14.10
CA ASP A 129 2.47 -5.28 -15.27
C ASP A 129 1.29 -5.78 -16.12
N GLY A 130 0.32 -4.90 -16.41
CA GLY A 130 -0.82 -5.19 -17.26
C GLY A 130 -1.74 -6.34 -16.79
N CYS A 131 -1.69 -6.73 -15.52
CA CYS A 131 -2.46 -7.87 -15.05
C CYS A 131 -3.94 -7.57 -14.77
N SER A 132 -4.76 -8.62 -14.92
CA SER A 132 -6.08 -8.70 -14.32
C SER A 132 -5.98 -8.93 -12.82
N VAL A 133 -7.03 -8.54 -12.07
CA VAL A 133 -7.18 -8.85 -10.63
C VAL A 133 -7.05 -10.35 -10.35
N ARG A 134 -7.35 -11.22 -11.33
CA ARG A 134 -7.17 -12.69 -11.25
C ARG A 134 -5.73 -13.12 -10.91
N ALA A 135 -4.72 -12.30 -11.22
CA ALA A 135 -3.34 -12.56 -10.82
C ALA A 135 -3.16 -12.58 -9.30
N PHE A 136 -4.03 -11.88 -8.57
CA PHE A 136 -4.03 -11.79 -7.12
C PHE A 136 -5.09 -12.66 -6.45
N SER A 137 -5.68 -13.63 -7.17
CA SER A 137 -6.62 -14.56 -6.55
C SER A 137 -5.92 -15.45 -5.52
N LYS A 138 -6.55 -15.64 -4.34
CA LYS A 138 -6.14 -16.63 -3.33
C LYS A 138 -6.27 -18.07 -3.87
N ASP A 139 -7.19 -18.31 -4.81
CA ASP A 139 -7.26 -19.58 -5.54
C ASP A 139 -6.13 -19.65 -6.58
N SER A 140 -5.17 -20.52 -6.32
CA SER A 140 -4.04 -20.75 -7.23
C SER A 140 -4.46 -21.25 -8.61
N THR A 141 -5.63 -21.88 -8.72
CA THR A 141 -6.18 -22.36 -10.01
C THR A 141 -6.61 -21.18 -10.85
N VAL A 142 -7.30 -20.20 -10.28
CA VAL A 142 -7.71 -18.96 -10.96
C VAL A 142 -6.49 -18.19 -11.46
N CYS A 143 -5.51 -17.97 -10.58
CA CYS A 143 -4.26 -17.30 -10.93
C CYS A 143 -3.50 -18.07 -12.02
N GLY A 144 -3.33 -19.38 -11.86
CA GLY A 144 -2.61 -20.23 -12.82
C GLY A 144 -3.28 -20.29 -14.20
N ASN A 145 -4.60 -20.33 -14.27
CA ASN A 145 -5.33 -20.28 -15.53
C ASN A 145 -5.18 -18.92 -16.21
N TYR A 146 -5.29 -17.82 -15.45
CA TYR A 146 -5.03 -16.50 -15.99
C TYR A 146 -3.62 -16.35 -16.57
N LEU A 147 -2.59 -16.84 -15.89
CA LEU A 147 -1.21 -16.78 -16.41
C LEU A 147 -0.99 -17.64 -17.65
N LYS A 148 -1.70 -18.78 -17.76
CA LYS A 148 -1.70 -19.59 -19.01
C LYS A 148 -2.37 -18.83 -20.17
N GLU A 149 -3.50 -18.14 -19.92
CA GLU A 149 -4.15 -17.29 -20.91
C GLU A 149 -3.22 -16.15 -21.35
N ALA A 150 -2.59 -15.45 -20.40
CA ALA A 150 -1.62 -14.40 -20.69
C ALA A 150 -0.42 -14.90 -21.51
N LYS A 151 0.08 -16.10 -21.23
CA LYS A 151 1.13 -16.74 -22.01
C LYS A 151 0.67 -17.07 -23.43
N SER A 152 -0.55 -17.61 -23.58
CA SER A 152 -1.12 -17.96 -24.87
C SER A 152 -1.39 -16.75 -25.75
N SER A 153 -1.72 -15.60 -25.14
CA SER A 153 -1.89 -14.31 -25.83
C SER A 153 -0.58 -13.52 -25.99
N ASN A 154 0.56 -14.14 -25.68
CA ASN A 154 1.89 -13.53 -25.76
C ASN A 154 2.06 -12.25 -24.92
N SER A 155 1.33 -12.14 -23.83
CA SER A 155 1.44 -11.01 -22.86
C SER A 155 2.68 -11.20 -21.97
N THR A 156 3.86 -11.04 -22.57
CA THR A 156 5.15 -11.33 -21.92
C THR A 156 5.44 -10.41 -20.73
N TRP A 157 4.89 -9.20 -20.73
CA TRP A 157 4.98 -8.27 -19.59
C TRP A 157 4.24 -8.79 -18.37
N VAL A 158 3.08 -9.43 -18.51
CA VAL A 158 2.34 -10.07 -17.42
C VAL A 158 3.12 -11.27 -16.88
N THR A 159 3.48 -12.19 -17.78
CA THR A 159 4.13 -13.46 -17.37
C THR A 159 5.52 -13.21 -16.79
N GLY A 160 6.32 -12.31 -17.38
CA GLY A 160 7.65 -11.96 -16.88
C GLY A 160 7.61 -11.29 -15.52
N ALA A 161 6.63 -10.40 -15.27
CA ALA A 161 6.44 -9.80 -13.94
C ALA A 161 5.94 -10.83 -12.91
N ALA A 162 4.99 -11.72 -13.28
CA ALA A 162 4.47 -12.74 -12.39
C ALA A 162 5.55 -13.77 -12.00
N GLU A 163 6.46 -14.11 -12.92
CA GLU A 163 7.59 -15.01 -12.67
C GLU A 163 8.49 -14.51 -11.55
N GLN A 164 8.70 -13.19 -11.42
CA GLN A 164 9.45 -12.58 -10.32
C GLN A 164 8.83 -12.90 -8.95
N TYR A 165 7.54 -13.22 -8.91
CA TYR A 165 6.78 -13.56 -7.71
C TYR A 165 6.48 -15.07 -7.61
N GLY A 166 7.21 -15.92 -8.36
CA GLY A 166 7.02 -17.37 -8.38
C GLY A 166 5.69 -17.79 -9.02
N ASN A 167 5.19 -16.99 -9.96
CA ASN A 167 3.90 -17.17 -10.66
C ASN A 167 2.68 -17.22 -9.71
N TYR A 168 2.80 -16.66 -8.52
CA TYR A 168 1.70 -16.58 -7.58
C TYR A 168 1.80 -15.29 -6.72
N PRO A 169 1.46 -14.13 -7.28
CA PRO A 169 1.61 -12.81 -6.64
C PRO A 169 0.89 -12.71 -5.30
N TYR A 170 -0.33 -13.24 -5.16
CA TYR A 170 -1.06 -13.26 -3.89
C TYR A 170 -0.25 -13.93 -2.77
N LYS A 171 0.20 -15.17 -3.01
CA LYS A 171 1.02 -15.91 -2.04
C LYS A 171 2.29 -15.15 -1.69
N LYS A 172 2.95 -14.55 -2.69
CA LYS A 172 4.14 -13.73 -2.46
C LYS A 172 3.85 -12.54 -1.56
N MET A 173 2.73 -11.83 -1.76
CA MET A 173 2.32 -10.73 -0.87
C MET A 173 2.13 -11.22 0.57
N VAL A 174 1.39 -12.32 0.76
CA VAL A 174 1.15 -12.89 2.11
C VAL A 174 2.45 -13.30 2.80
N GLU A 175 3.36 -13.98 2.08
CA GLU A 175 4.68 -14.38 2.61
C GLU A 175 5.49 -13.16 3.07
N MET A 176 5.58 -12.12 2.24
CA MET A 176 6.37 -10.94 2.54
C MET A 176 5.71 -10.07 3.63
N ALA A 177 4.39 -10.01 3.65
CA ALA A 177 3.65 -9.31 4.70
C ALA A 177 3.85 -9.97 6.08
N LYS A 178 3.86 -11.30 6.16
CA LYS A 178 4.18 -12.03 7.40
C LYS A 178 5.61 -11.77 7.89
N ILE A 179 6.57 -11.63 6.98
CA ILE A 179 7.93 -11.20 7.34
C ILE A 179 7.92 -9.76 7.86
N ALA A 180 7.18 -8.88 7.19
CA ALA A 180 7.06 -7.48 7.58
C ALA A 180 6.43 -7.30 8.97
N GLN A 181 5.42 -8.10 9.30
CA GLN A 181 4.75 -8.11 10.63
C GLN A 181 5.70 -8.44 11.79
N GLN A 182 6.84 -9.07 11.53
CA GLN A 182 7.87 -9.28 12.55
C GLN A 182 8.61 -7.99 12.93
N SER A 183 8.52 -6.96 12.11
CA SER A 183 9.19 -5.67 12.33
C SER A 183 8.26 -4.56 12.78
N GLY A 184 6.98 -4.60 12.40
CA GLY A 184 6.04 -3.52 12.66
C GLY A 184 4.58 -3.92 12.44
N VAL A 185 3.70 -2.93 12.32
CA VAL A 185 2.24 -3.11 12.26
C VAL A 185 1.71 -2.73 10.87
N ILE A 186 0.96 -3.62 10.23
CA ILE A 186 0.28 -3.32 8.96
C ILE A 186 -0.89 -2.38 9.25
N LYS A 187 -0.89 -1.21 8.59
CA LYS A 187 -1.80 -0.08 8.84
C LYS A 187 -2.66 0.32 7.64
N GLY A 188 -2.49 -0.32 6.50
CA GLY A 188 -3.31 -0.05 5.33
C GLY A 188 -2.88 -0.82 4.09
N ILE A 189 -3.78 -0.86 3.12
CA ILE A 189 -3.55 -1.42 1.79
C ILE A 189 -3.75 -0.31 0.77
N ILE A 190 -2.79 -0.14 -0.14
CA ILE A 190 -2.91 0.74 -1.31
C ILE A 190 -2.97 -0.12 -2.57
N TYR A 191 -3.90 0.21 -3.46
CA TYR A 191 -4.23 -0.59 -4.63
C TYR A 191 -4.28 0.28 -5.88
N HIS A 192 -3.61 -0.15 -6.93
CA HIS A 192 -3.68 0.54 -8.22
C HIS A 192 -3.76 -0.46 -9.37
N GLN A 193 -4.98 -0.81 -9.72
CA GLN A 193 -5.32 -1.79 -10.76
C GLN A 193 -6.78 -1.57 -11.19
N GLY A 194 -7.13 -1.97 -12.38
CA GLY A 194 -8.46 -1.86 -12.96
C GLY A 194 -8.38 -1.56 -14.44
N GLU A 195 -7.28 -0.98 -14.91
CA GLU A 195 -7.09 -0.60 -16.31
C GLU A 195 -7.29 -1.79 -17.25
N THR A 196 -6.82 -2.97 -16.86
CA THR A 196 -6.97 -4.20 -17.69
C THR A 196 -8.38 -4.79 -17.62
N ASP A 197 -9.05 -4.69 -16.47
CA ASP A 197 -10.31 -5.41 -16.24
C ASP A 197 -11.55 -4.59 -16.58
N VAL A 198 -11.50 -3.26 -16.32
CA VAL A 198 -12.72 -2.45 -16.32
C VAL A 198 -12.67 -1.23 -17.25
N THR A 199 -11.64 -1.11 -18.09
CA THR A 199 -11.66 -0.18 -19.22
C THR A 199 -12.70 -0.64 -20.23
N ASP A 200 -13.69 0.22 -20.55
CA ASP A 200 -14.75 -0.03 -21.52
C ASP A 200 -15.50 -1.37 -21.32
N CYS A 201 -15.55 -1.86 -20.09
CA CYS A 201 -16.19 -3.12 -19.76
C CYS A 201 -17.72 -3.00 -19.64
N THR A 202 -18.41 -4.15 -19.73
CA THR A 202 -19.84 -4.26 -19.41
C THR A 202 -20.09 -4.11 -17.92
N ASP A 203 -21.32 -3.75 -17.55
CA ASP A 203 -21.72 -3.63 -16.14
C ASP A 203 -21.55 -4.95 -15.35
N SER A 204 -21.77 -6.10 -16.01
CA SER A 204 -21.54 -7.40 -15.40
C SER A 204 -20.06 -7.64 -15.07
N GLN A 205 -19.17 -7.30 -15.98
CA GLN A 205 -17.71 -7.41 -15.78
C GLN A 205 -17.24 -6.47 -14.66
N GLY A 206 -17.71 -5.23 -14.66
CA GLY A 206 -17.37 -4.27 -13.62
C GLY A 206 -17.82 -4.71 -12.23
N LYS A 207 -19.04 -5.25 -12.10
CA LYS A 207 -19.53 -5.82 -10.83
C LYS A 207 -18.72 -7.03 -10.39
N ALA A 208 -18.35 -7.92 -11.30
CA ALA A 208 -17.52 -9.08 -11.02
C ALA A 208 -16.11 -8.67 -10.53
N TRP A 209 -15.54 -7.63 -11.16
CA TRP A 209 -14.26 -7.07 -10.72
C TRP A 209 -14.33 -6.45 -9.33
N LEU A 210 -15.36 -5.66 -9.01
CA LEU A 210 -15.57 -5.11 -7.66
C LEU A 210 -15.63 -6.21 -6.60
N ALA A 211 -16.37 -7.29 -6.88
CA ALA A 211 -16.43 -8.45 -5.99
C ALA A 211 -15.06 -9.11 -5.80
N SER A 212 -14.26 -9.25 -6.88
CA SER A 212 -12.91 -9.80 -6.79
C SER A 212 -11.94 -8.90 -6.02
N VAL A 213 -12.07 -7.57 -6.12
CA VAL A 213 -11.26 -6.63 -5.34
C VAL A 213 -11.62 -6.71 -3.85
N TYR A 214 -12.90 -6.81 -3.51
CA TYR A 214 -13.33 -7.01 -2.13
C TYR A 214 -12.87 -8.35 -1.55
N GLU A 215 -12.97 -9.42 -2.34
CA GLU A 215 -12.46 -10.74 -1.97
C GLU A 215 -10.94 -10.72 -1.75
N LEU A 216 -10.17 -10.08 -2.60
CA LEU A 216 -8.73 -9.89 -2.40
C LEU A 216 -8.43 -9.21 -1.05
N TYR A 217 -9.14 -8.13 -0.75
CA TYR A 217 -9.00 -7.41 0.52
C TYR A 217 -9.29 -8.30 1.72
N THR A 218 -10.44 -8.97 1.74
CA THR A 218 -10.86 -9.83 2.87
C THR A 218 -9.95 -11.04 3.05
N ASN A 219 -9.49 -11.65 1.96
CA ASN A 219 -8.52 -12.74 1.98
C ASN A 219 -7.18 -12.30 2.60
N LEU A 220 -6.69 -11.10 2.28
CA LEU A 220 -5.47 -10.57 2.88
C LEU A 220 -5.64 -10.34 4.39
N LEU A 221 -6.78 -9.79 4.82
CA LEU A 221 -7.06 -9.60 6.24
C LEU A 221 -7.07 -10.94 6.99
N GLU A 222 -7.74 -11.95 6.42
CA GLU A 222 -7.81 -13.30 6.99
C GLU A 222 -6.41 -13.94 7.11
N ASP A 223 -5.66 -14.01 6.00
CA ASP A 223 -4.37 -14.70 5.96
C ASP A 223 -3.28 -14.03 6.80
N LEU A 224 -3.44 -12.73 7.08
CA LEU A 224 -2.51 -11.91 7.88
C LEU A 224 -3.03 -11.64 9.29
N ASN A 225 -4.20 -12.17 9.66
CA ASN A 225 -4.86 -11.95 10.96
C ASN A 225 -5.00 -10.45 11.28
N LEU A 226 -5.55 -9.68 10.33
CA LEU A 226 -5.73 -8.24 10.44
C LEU A 226 -7.21 -7.87 10.68
N SER A 227 -7.44 -6.77 11.39
CA SER A 227 -8.78 -6.23 11.56
C SER A 227 -9.12 -5.23 10.45
N MET A 228 -10.33 -5.35 9.91
CA MET A 228 -10.91 -4.41 8.96
C MET A 228 -11.00 -2.98 9.53
N ASP A 229 -11.17 -2.84 10.84
CA ASP A 229 -11.26 -1.54 11.51
C ASP A 229 -9.91 -0.78 11.58
N SER A 230 -8.80 -1.48 11.38
CA SER A 230 -7.46 -0.89 11.50
C SER A 230 -6.65 -0.87 10.19
N VAL A 231 -7.20 -1.46 9.12
CA VAL A 231 -6.48 -1.59 7.84
C VAL A 231 -7.36 -1.07 6.69
N PRO A 232 -7.45 0.25 6.50
CA PRO A 232 -8.18 0.84 5.38
C PRO A 232 -7.59 0.42 4.03
N PHE A 233 -8.45 0.46 3.00
CA PHE A 233 -8.12 0.17 1.61
C PHE A 233 -8.21 1.44 0.78
N ILE A 234 -7.14 1.85 0.10
CA ILE A 234 -7.15 3.01 -0.79
C ILE A 234 -6.81 2.56 -2.20
N ALA A 235 -7.78 2.70 -3.11
CA ALA A 235 -7.57 2.52 -4.54
C ALA A 235 -7.20 3.85 -5.22
N GLY A 236 -6.68 3.81 -6.44
CA GLY A 236 -6.42 5.01 -7.22
C GLY A 236 -6.96 4.92 -8.64
N GLU A 237 -7.47 6.03 -9.14
CA GLU A 237 -7.90 6.17 -10.52
C GLU A 237 -6.71 6.04 -11.49
N PRO A 238 -6.91 5.50 -12.71
CA PRO A 238 -5.91 5.50 -13.76
C PRO A 238 -5.72 6.92 -14.31
N VAL A 239 -4.80 7.10 -15.25
CA VAL A 239 -4.71 8.36 -16.00
C VAL A 239 -6.06 8.67 -16.63
N GLN A 240 -6.62 9.84 -16.32
CA GLN A 240 -7.93 10.23 -16.82
C GLN A 240 -7.92 10.49 -18.32
N THR A 241 -9.08 10.27 -18.97
CA THR A 241 -9.24 10.58 -20.41
C THR A 241 -9.00 12.06 -20.71
N SER A 242 -9.35 12.96 -19.79
CA SER A 242 -9.07 14.41 -19.91
C SER A 242 -7.57 14.74 -19.95
N GLU A 243 -6.74 13.87 -19.38
CA GLU A 243 -5.27 13.96 -19.38
C GLU A 243 -4.64 13.11 -20.52
N GLY A 244 -5.46 12.59 -21.42
CA GLY A 244 -5.04 11.74 -22.54
C GLY A 244 -4.82 10.28 -22.19
N GLY A 245 -5.37 9.80 -21.08
CA GLY A 245 -5.29 8.40 -20.65
C GLY A 245 -6.21 7.48 -21.45
N ALA A 246 -5.69 6.36 -21.91
CA ALA A 246 -6.47 5.35 -22.67
C ALA A 246 -7.41 4.53 -21.78
N CYS A 247 -7.09 4.42 -20.48
CA CYS A 247 -7.87 3.62 -19.52
C CYS A 247 -8.74 4.48 -18.58
N GLY A 248 -8.97 5.76 -18.92
CA GLY A 248 -9.71 6.69 -18.06
C GLY A 248 -11.15 6.26 -17.75
N SER A 249 -11.79 5.48 -18.62
CA SER A 249 -13.13 4.92 -18.39
C SER A 249 -13.19 3.93 -17.22
N ALA A 250 -12.07 3.33 -16.83
CA ALA A 250 -11.99 2.45 -15.66
C ALA A 250 -12.32 3.17 -14.34
N ALA A 251 -12.11 4.48 -14.27
CA ALA A 251 -12.46 5.31 -13.10
C ALA A 251 -13.95 5.13 -12.69
N LYS A 252 -14.86 4.94 -13.66
CA LYS A 252 -16.29 4.64 -13.40
C LYS A 252 -16.49 3.48 -12.39
N TRP A 253 -15.63 2.49 -12.44
CA TRP A 253 -15.73 1.31 -11.57
C TRP A 253 -14.86 1.43 -10.34
N ILE A 254 -13.69 2.04 -10.46
CA ILE A 254 -12.80 2.29 -9.33
C ILE A 254 -13.48 3.18 -8.30
N ASP A 255 -14.20 4.22 -8.74
CA ASP A 255 -14.95 5.13 -7.87
C ASP A 255 -16.11 4.45 -7.11
N LYS A 256 -16.52 3.26 -7.52
CA LYS A 256 -17.53 2.45 -6.83
C LYS A 256 -16.96 1.55 -5.72
N ILE A 257 -15.64 1.44 -5.61
CA ILE A 257 -15.01 0.61 -4.56
C ILE A 257 -15.51 1.00 -3.16
N PRO A 258 -15.55 2.28 -2.74
CA PRO A 258 -16.02 2.65 -1.40
C PRO A 258 -17.46 2.22 -1.14
N GLU A 259 -18.37 2.47 -2.08
CA GLU A 259 -19.77 2.08 -1.97
C GLU A 259 -19.91 0.55 -1.87
N HIS A 260 -19.25 -0.19 -2.76
CA HIS A 260 -19.28 -1.64 -2.77
C HIS A 260 -18.73 -2.25 -1.46
N PHE A 261 -17.59 -1.73 -0.96
CA PHE A 261 -17.01 -2.19 0.30
C PHE A 261 -17.95 -1.92 1.48
N LYS A 262 -18.60 -0.75 1.49
CA LYS A 262 -19.59 -0.39 2.51
C LYS A 262 -20.83 -1.29 2.45
N GLU A 263 -21.34 -1.61 1.27
CA GLU A 263 -22.45 -2.56 1.09
C GLU A 263 -22.11 -3.96 1.63
N GLN A 264 -20.88 -4.43 1.41
CA GLN A 264 -20.45 -5.76 1.83
C GLN A 264 -20.11 -5.85 3.34
N SER A 265 -19.52 -4.79 3.92
CA SER A 265 -18.98 -4.80 5.27
C SER A 265 -19.80 -4.01 6.29
N GLY A 266 -20.67 -3.10 5.85
CA GLY A 266 -21.35 -2.13 6.70
C GLY A 266 -20.44 -0.98 7.18
N LYS A 267 -19.19 -0.85 6.67
CA LYS A 267 -18.16 0.08 7.18
C LYS A 267 -17.59 0.97 6.08
N ASP A 268 -17.21 2.18 6.45
CA ASP A 268 -16.47 3.11 5.59
C ASP A 268 -14.96 2.86 5.72
N ILE A 269 -14.45 1.88 4.97
CA ILE A 269 -13.07 1.37 5.06
C ILE A 269 -12.30 1.48 3.75
N ALA A 270 -12.95 1.88 2.67
CA ALA A 270 -12.32 2.01 1.37
C ALA A 270 -12.47 3.44 0.81
N TYR A 271 -11.44 3.91 0.11
CA TYR A 271 -11.31 5.28 -0.39
C TYR A 271 -10.67 5.25 -1.78
N VAL A 272 -10.83 6.34 -2.55
CA VAL A 272 -10.26 6.47 -3.89
C VAL A 272 -9.42 7.74 -4.00
N ALA A 273 -8.14 7.56 -4.38
CA ALA A 273 -7.26 8.66 -4.74
C ALA A 273 -7.54 9.11 -6.17
N SER A 274 -8.06 10.31 -6.33
CA SER A 274 -8.35 10.86 -7.65
C SER A 274 -7.08 11.16 -8.44
N SER A 275 -7.08 10.83 -9.72
CA SER A 275 -5.99 11.15 -10.65
C SER A 275 -6.18 12.46 -11.42
N LYS A 276 -7.20 13.25 -11.10
CA LYS A 276 -7.48 14.52 -11.77
C LYS A 276 -6.26 15.44 -11.82
N GLY A 277 -5.86 15.85 -13.03
CA GLY A 277 -4.68 16.67 -13.26
C GLY A 277 -3.33 15.95 -13.00
N CYS A 278 -3.32 14.62 -12.93
CA CYS A 278 -2.10 13.82 -12.96
C CYS A 278 -1.75 13.52 -14.42
N THR A 279 -0.72 14.16 -14.92
CA THR A 279 -0.28 14.04 -16.31
C THR A 279 0.27 12.64 -16.60
N LYS A 280 0.23 12.23 -17.86
CA LYS A 280 0.81 10.99 -18.38
C LYS A 280 2.22 11.23 -18.96
N ILE A 281 2.95 10.15 -19.22
CA ILE A 281 4.15 10.18 -20.07
C ILE A 281 3.76 10.60 -21.48
N ASP A 282 4.50 11.50 -22.13
CA ASP A 282 4.11 12.07 -23.44
C ASP A 282 3.87 11.00 -24.50
N THR A 283 4.72 9.99 -24.56
CA THR A 283 4.67 8.90 -25.55
C THR A 283 3.88 7.68 -25.11
N ASP A 284 3.29 7.71 -23.91
CA ASP A 284 2.59 6.58 -23.30
C ASP A 284 1.22 7.04 -22.81
N VAL A 285 0.17 6.35 -23.25
CA VAL A 285 -1.23 6.69 -22.92
C VAL A 285 -1.76 5.96 -21.69
N TYR A 286 -0.95 5.10 -21.06
CA TYR A 286 -1.37 4.27 -19.93
C TYR A 286 -0.78 4.71 -18.58
N HIS A 287 0.40 5.33 -18.59
CA HIS A 287 1.17 5.53 -17.37
C HIS A 287 1.35 7.00 -17.02
N PHE A 288 1.31 7.30 -15.73
CA PHE A 288 1.56 8.64 -15.23
C PHE A 288 2.99 9.09 -15.54
N SER A 289 3.15 10.38 -15.82
CA SER A 289 4.47 11.05 -15.83
C SER A 289 5.09 11.04 -14.42
N SER A 290 6.37 11.42 -14.32
CA SER A 290 7.02 11.56 -13.00
C SER A 290 6.26 12.54 -12.11
N GLU A 291 5.80 13.67 -12.66
CA GLU A 291 4.95 14.62 -11.92
C GLU A 291 3.59 13.99 -11.54
N GLY A 292 2.97 13.25 -12.48
CA GLY A 292 1.73 12.52 -12.23
C GLY A 292 1.87 11.54 -11.07
N TYR A 293 2.93 10.73 -11.02
CA TYR A 293 3.19 9.81 -9.90
C TYR A 293 3.43 10.53 -8.58
N ARG A 294 4.15 11.66 -8.59
CA ARG A 294 4.34 12.48 -7.38
C ARG A 294 3.01 12.97 -6.84
N LYS A 295 2.14 13.43 -7.72
CA LYS A 295 0.82 13.98 -7.37
C LYS A 295 -0.12 12.89 -6.86
N ILE A 296 -0.29 11.79 -7.60
CA ILE A 296 -1.18 10.70 -7.18
C ILE A 296 -0.68 10.00 -5.92
N GLY A 297 0.64 9.79 -5.78
CA GLY A 297 1.22 9.22 -4.58
C GLY A 297 0.93 10.06 -3.33
N ARG A 298 1.05 11.40 -3.42
CA ARG A 298 0.66 12.32 -2.34
C ARG A 298 -0.81 12.16 -1.97
N ARG A 299 -1.72 12.05 -2.94
CA ARG A 299 -3.17 11.90 -2.68
C ARG A 299 -3.51 10.61 -1.95
N TYR A 300 -2.80 9.52 -2.22
CA TYR A 300 -2.91 8.33 -1.39
C TYR A 300 -2.50 8.62 0.07
N GLY A 301 -1.43 9.38 0.27
CA GLY A 301 -0.97 9.81 1.60
C GLY A 301 -1.96 10.74 2.28
N GLU A 302 -2.55 11.69 1.54
CA GLU A 302 -3.57 12.64 2.03
C GLU A 302 -4.84 11.92 2.53
N LEU A 303 -5.21 10.81 1.90
CA LEU A 303 -6.32 9.97 2.37
C LEU A 303 -5.91 9.10 3.57
N MET A 304 -4.70 8.56 3.59
CA MET A 304 -4.25 7.64 4.63
C MET A 304 -3.93 8.35 5.96
N LEU A 305 -3.30 9.53 5.92
CA LEU A 305 -2.84 10.23 7.12
C LEU A 305 -3.95 10.50 8.14
N PRO A 306 -5.12 11.06 7.79
CA PRO A 306 -6.21 11.28 8.75
C PRO A 306 -6.72 9.97 9.36
N LEU A 307 -6.78 8.87 8.59
CA LEU A 307 -7.20 7.57 9.11
C LEU A 307 -6.22 7.02 10.15
N LEU A 308 -4.92 7.25 9.97
CA LEU A 308 -3.91 6.89 10.97
C LEU A 308 -4.05 7.73 12.24
N VAL A 309 -4.34 9.03 12.11
CA VAL A 309 -4.55 9.95 13.24
C VAL A 309 -5.80 9.54 14.02
N GLU A 310 -6.89 9.18 13.35
CA GLU A 310 -8.10 8.61 13.98
C GLU A 310 -7.81 7.32 14.76
N GLN A 311 -6.82 6.53 14.30
CA GLN A 311 -6.33 5.33 14.98
C GLN A 311 -5.30 5.63 16.08
N GLY A 312 -5.08 6.91 16.43
CA GLY A 312 -4.20 7.34 17.51
C GLY A 312 -2.75 7.66 17.10
N ALA A 313 -2.44 7.71 15.82
CA ALA A 313 -1.13 8.19 15.39
C ALA A 313 -0.98 9.69 15.67
N VAL A 314 0.22 10.10 16.09
CA VAL A 314 0.53 11.51 16.35
C VAL A 314 0.97 12.17 15.05
N PRO A 315 0.28 13.20 14.57
CA PRO A 315 0.72 13.95 13.40
C PRO A 315 1.99 14.75 13.72
N SER A 316 2.76 15.06 12.69
CA SER A 316 3.86 16.03 12.80
C SER A 316 3.30 17.41 13.18
N VAL A 317 4.00 18.12 14.06
CA VAL A 317 3.65 19.51 14.40
C VAL A 317 3.76 20.42 13.17
N VAL A 318 4.57 20.01 12.20
CA VAL A 318 4.65 20.64 10.89
C VAL A 318 3.75 19.81 9.93
N ILE A 319 2.44 19.94 10.07
CA ILE A 319 1.55 19.64 8.96
C ILE A 319 1.95 20.61 7.86
N PRO A 320 2.37 20.19 6.66
CA PRO A 320 2.45 21.10 5.54
C PRO A 320 1.02 21.59 5.36
N VAL A 321 0.76 22.82 5.76
CA VAL A 321 -0.50 23.47 5.43
C VAL A 321 -0.49 23.46 3.91
N GLN A 322 -1.26 22.53 3.32
CA GLN A 322 -1.77 22.82 2.00
C GLN A 322 -2.34 24.21 2.14
N GLU A 323 -1.83 25.19 1.39
CA GLU A 323 -2.54 26.46 1.25
C GLU A 323 -3.96 26.07 0.84
N SER A 324 -4.82 25.88 1.82
CA SER A 324 -6.25 25.88 1.60
C SER A 324 -6.48 27.25 1.01
N LYS A 325 -6.82 27.31 -0.26
CA LYS A 325 -7.51 28.50 -0.77
C LYS A 325 -8.53 28.80 0.30
N ALA A 326 -8.34 29.94 1.01
CA ALA A 326 -9.16 30.34 2.14
C ALA A 326 -10.61 29.97 1.83
N ASP A 327 -11.26 29.23 2.72
CA ASP A 327 -12.62 28.76 2.47
C ASP A 327 -13.47 29.93 2.00
N VAL A 328 -14.03 29.81 0.81
CA VAL A 328 -14.93 30.83 0.30
C VAL A 328 -16.29 30.53 0.90
N ILE A 329 -16.63 31.28 1.93
CA ILE A 329 -17.83 31.09 2.74
C ILE A 329 -18.87 32.11 2.36
N TYR A 330 -20.10 31.65 2.10
CA TYR A 330 -21.23 32.50 1.85
C TYR A 330 -22.41 32.16 2.78
N ASP A 331 -23.23 33.13 3.09
CA ASP A 331 -24.56 32.90 3.67
C ASP A 331 -25.58 32.47 2.59
N LEU A 332 -26.80 32.17 3.01
CA LEU A 332 -27.87 31.77 2.07
C LEU A 332 -28.31 32.89 1.10
N LEU A 333 -27.92 34.14 1.38
CA LEU A 333 -28.21 35.30 0.54
C LEU A 333 -27.06 35.57 -0.45
N GLY A 334 -26.02 34.72 -0.47
CA GLY A 334 -24.86 34.86 -1.34
C GLY A 334 -23.86 35.91 -0.87
N ARG A 335 -23.93 36.40 0.36
CA ARG A 335 -22.96 37.35 0.91
C ARG A 335 -21.76 36.58 1.43
N ARG A 336 -20.55 37.01 1.06
CA ARG A 336 -19.30 36.42 1.53
C ARG A 336 -19.13 36.69 3.02
N LEU A 337 -18.69 35.65 3.75
CA LEU A 337 -18.43 35.69 5.17
C LEU A 337 -16.93 35.46 5.42
N ASP A 338 -16.35 36.08 6.44
CA ASP A 338 -14.98 35.90 6.86
C ASP A 338 -14.80 34.62 7.72
N ALA A 339 -15.89 34.14 8.32
CA ALA A 339 -15.93 32.90 9.11
C ALA A 339 -17.35 32.28 9.05
N PRO A 340 -17.49 30.95 9.26
CA PRO A 340 -18.79 30.30 9.33
C PRO A 340 -19.64 30.85 10.48
N GLN A 341 -20.93 31.10 10.22
CA GLN A 341 -21.88 31.54 11.23
C GLN A 341 -22.79 30.38 11.64
N LYS A 342 -23.40 30.48 12.82
CA LYS A 342 -24.41 29.51 13.27
C LYS A 342 -25.59 29.48 12.27
N GLY A 343 -25.96 28.26 11.86
CA GLY A 343 -26.98 28.06 10.84
C GLY A 343 -26.40 27.52 9.54
N ILE A 344 -27.03 27.82 8.41
CA ILE A 344 -26.62 27.27 7.10
C ILE A 344 -25.64 28.23 6.43
N ASN A 345 -24.50 27.67 6.04
CA ASN A 345 -23.44 28.33 5.27
C ASN A 345 -23.22 27.58 3.94
N ILE A 346 -22.73 28.26 2.93
CA ILE A 346 -22.19 27.65 1.69
C ILE A 346 -20.67 27.77 1.75
N ILE A 347 -19.98 26.67 2.02
CA ILE A 347 -18.53 26.62 2.12
C ILE A 347 -17.99 25.87 0.90
N ASN A 348 -17.18 26.53 0.08
CA ASN A 348 -16.62 25.97 -1.17
C ASN A 348 -17.72 25.36 -2.08
N GLY A 349 -18.87 26.02 -2.16
CA GLY A 349 -20.01 25.59 -2.97
C GLY A 349 -20.86 24.46 -2.34
N LYS A 350 -20.54 23.99 -1.13
CA LYS A 350 -21.32 22.96 -0.41
C LYS A 350 -22.12 23.58 0.73
N LYS A 351 -23.35 23.09 0.94
CA LYS A 351 -24.20 23.48 2.06
C LYS A 351 -23.73 22.81 3.34
N VAL A 352 -23.33 23.61 4.35
CA VAL A 352 -22.85 23.17 5.66
C VAL A 352 -23.71 23.77 6.77
N ILE A 353 -24.11 22.99 7.75
CA ILE A 353 -24.88 23.45 8.91
C ILE A 353 -23.94 23.53 10.11
N ILE A 354 -23.76 24.74 10.64
CA ILE A 354 -23.01 25.00 11.86
C ILE A 354 -24.01 25.09 13.03
N ARG A 355 -23.85 24.26 14.04
CA ARG A 355 -24.72 24.16 15.23
C ARG A 355 -24.31 25.10 16.34
#